data_a672fdd4b3eaefc356ecfc5c52919311
#
_entry.id   a672fdd4b3eaefc356ecfc5c52919311
#
_cell.length_a   1.000
_cell.length_b   1.000
_cell.length_c   1.000
_cell.angle_alpha   90.00
_cell.angle_beta   90.00
_cell.angle_gamma   90.00
#
_symmetry.space_group_name_H-M   'P 1'
#
loop_
_entity.id
_entity.type
_entity.pdbx_description
1 polymer ?
#
loop_
_entity_poly.entity_id
_entity_poly.type
_entity_poly.pdbx_seq_one_letter_code
_entity_poly.pdbx_strand_id
1 'polypeptide(L)'
;GTYIRSLCMDIGAKLGLPALLRFLLRTRVGEFYLSDAYTLEELAEVCGEALRAPDEVLWHIPRYELAPTRVKAFYSGLSTTDRNVPLNEGLYRVYSGSVFLGIGRYDAAAQEMYPEKAFPPL
;
A
#
# COMPACT_ATOMS: atom_id res chain seq x y z
N GLY A 1 -17.52 -1.07 -4.44
CA GLY A 1 -17.75 0.02 -3.54
C GLY A 1 -19.19 0.49 -3.50
N THR A 2 -19.77 0.53 -2.30
CA THR A 2 -21.14 1.04 -2.09
C THR A 2 -21.08 2.50 -1.68
N TYR A 3 -21.81 3.36 -2.39
CA TYR A 3 -21.99 4.75 -2.00
C TYR A 3 -23.06 4.83 -0.90
N ILE A 4 -22.66 5.14 0.32
CA ILE A 4 -23.58 5.17 1.48
C ILE A 4 -24.71 6.19 1.31
N ARG A 5 -24.47 7.32 0.64
CA ARG A 5 -25.54 8.28 0.30
C ARG A 5 -26.61 7.65 -0.57
N SER A 6 -26.22 6.93 -1.63
CA SER A 6 -27.16 6.23 -2.51
C SER A 6 -27.91 5.15 -1.74
N LEU A 7 -27.21 4.38 -0.90
CA LEU A 7 -27.84 3.36 -0.05
C LEU A 7 -28.92 3.96 0.86
N CYS A 8 -28.71 5.12 1.47
CA CYS A 8 -29.72 5.81 2.27
C CYS A 8 -30.95 6.19 1.42
N MET A 9 -30.75 6.69 0.21
CA MET A 9 -31.83 7.01 -0.72
C MET A 9 -32.61 5.78 -1.14
N ASP A 10 -31.93 4.67 -1.45
CA ASP A 10 -32.54 3.40 -1.85
C ASP A 10 -33.38 2.81 -0.70
N ILE A 11 -32.90 2.89 0.53
CA ILE A 11 -33.66 2.49 1.73
C ILE A 11 -34.93 3.35 1.86
N GLY A 12 -34.80 4.67 1.73
CA GLY A 12 -35.93 5.58 1.76
C GLY A 12 -36.98 5.24 0.70
N ALA A 13 -36.55 5.02 -0.53
CA ALA A 13 -37.41 4.66 -1.64
C ALA A 13 -38.20 3.36 -1.36
N LYS A 14 -37.52 2.34 -0.79
CA LYS A 14 -38.19 1.07 -0.41
C LYS A 14 -39.20 1.22 0.72
N LEU A 15 -38.99 2.18 1.62
CA LEU A 15 -39.89 2.46 2.71
C LEU A 15 -41.01 3.47 2.35
N GLY A 16 -40.97 4.02 1.13
CA GLY A 16 -41.89 5.07 0.69
C GLY A 16 -41.69 6.41 1.41
N LEU A 17 -40.51 6.67 1.94
CA LEU A 17 -40.17 7.86 2.71
C LEU A 17 -38.91 8.55 2.14
N PRO A 18 -38.82 9.90 2.16
CA PRO A 18 -37.60 10.58 1.84
C PRO A 18 -36.52 10.27 2.89
N ALA A 19 -35.32 9.92 2.43
CA ALA A 19 -34.18 9.65 3.31
C ALA A 19 -32.91 10.36 2.82
N LEU A 20 -32.08 10.77 3.78
CA LEU A 20 -30.80 11.40 3.52
C LEU A 20 -29.75 10.92 4.53
N LEU A 21 -28.49 10.95 4.10
CA LEU A 21 -27.37 10.71 4.99
C LEU A 21 -27.06 11.98 5.80
N ARG A 22 -27.28 11.95 7.10
CA ARG A 22 -27.01 13.06 7.99
C ARG A 22 -25.55 13.14 8.41
N PHE A 23 -24.94 11.98 8.67
CA PHE A 23 -23.58 11.89 9.18
C PHE A 23 -22.95 10.57 8.76
N LEU A 24 -21.65 10.60 8.43
CA LEU A 24 -20.85 9.42 8.14
C LEU A 24 -19.45 9.63 8.71
N LEU A 25 -19.00 8.70 9.52
CA LEU A 25 -17.65 8.66 10.04
C LEU A 25 -16.96 7.38 9.55
N ARG A 26 -15.84 7.52 8.84
CA ARG A 26 -15.02 6.41 8.45
C ARG A 26 -14.04 6.12 9.59
N THR A 27 -14.20 4.99 10.24
CA THR A 27 -13.40 4.59 11.41
C THR A 27 -12.19 3.75 11.04
N ARG A 28 -12.16 3.17 9.81
CA ARG A 28 -11.05 2.34 9.33
C ARG A 28 -10.96 2.33 7.81
N VAL A 29 -9.72 2.27 7.28
CA VAL A 29 -9.41 1.97 5.88
C VAL A 29 -8.18 1.06 5.86
N GLY A 30 -8.35 -0.22 5.50
CA GLY A 30 -7.25 -1.20 5.60
C GLY A 30 -6.70 -1.28 7.02
N GLU A 31 -5.42 -1.01 7.18
CA GLU A 31 -4.72 -0.99 8.48
C GLU A 31 -4.67 0.40 9.13
N PHE A 32 -5.35 1.39 8.56
CA PHE A 32 -5.43 2.74 9.12
C PHE A 32 -6.71 2.90 9.94
N TYR A 33 -6.58 3.22 11.21
CA TYR A 33 -7.67 3.44 12.14
C TYR A 33 -7.85 4.93 12.44
N LEU A 34 -9.08 5.35 12.71
CA LEU A 34 -9.37 6.73 13.11
C LEU A 34 -8.68 7.13 14.40
N SER A 35 -8.48 6.15 15.31
CA SER A 35 -7.73 6.36 16.57
C SER A 35 -6.28 6.79 16.37
N ASP A 36 -5.70 6.47 15.22
CA ASP A 36 -4.29 6.75 14.88
C ASP A 36 -4.18 7.97 13.95
N ALA A 37 -5.29 8.62 13.65
CA ALA A 37 -5.33 9.78 12.78
C ALA A 37 -5.11 11.06 13.59
N TYR A 38 -4.46 12.01 12.97
CA TYR A 38 -4.23 13.35 13.50
C TYR A 38 -5.23 14.33 12.91
N THR A 39 -5.63 15.34 13.68
CA THR A 39 -6.27 16.55 13.13
C THR A 39 -5.25 17.38 12.35
N LEU A 40 -5.72 18.36 11.57
CA LEU A 40 -4.81 19.23 10.84
C LEU A 40 -3.95 20.09 11.78
N GLU A 41 -4.50 20.47 12.91
CA GLU A 41 -3.82 21.24 13.95
C GLU A 41 -2.70 20.40 14.60
N GLU A 42 -3.00 19.18 15.03
CA GLU A 42 -2.02 18.26 15.58
C GLU A 42 -0.94 17.91 14.55
N LEU A 43 -1.31 17.70 13.28
CA LEU A 43 -0.36 17.38 12.23
C LEU A 43 0.65 18.51 11.99
N ALA A 44 0.26 19.77 12.18
CA ALA A 44 1.16 20.92 12.05
C ALA A 44 2.28 20.90 13.11
N GLU A 45 2.01 20.31 14.28
CA GLU A 45 2.98 20.20 15.38
C GLU A 45 3.90 18.96 15.24
N VAL A 46 3.35 17.83 14.74
CA VAL A 46 4.05 16.52 14.73
C VAL A 46 4.41 16.04 13.32
N CYS A 47 4.46 16.92 12.34
CA CYS A 47 4.56 16.61 10.92
C CYS A 47 5.57 15.52 10.56
N GLY A 48 6.78 15.55 11.14
CA GLY A 48 7.81 14.55 10.87
C GLY A 48 7.52 13.18 11.50
N GLU A 49 6.92 13.17 12.68
CA GLU A 49 6.63 11.94 13.44
C GLU A 49 5.36 11.24 12.94
N ALA A 50 4.47 12.00 12.30
CA ALA A 50 3.23 11.46 11.73
C ALA A 50 3.44 10.66 10.44
N LEU A 51 4.60 10.80 9.80
CA LEU A 51 4.93 10.07 8.58
C LEU A 51 5.21 8.59 8.88
N ARG A 52 4.46 7.72 8.23
CA ARG A 52 4.64 6.26 8.34
C ARG A 52 5.38 5.72 7.12
N ALA A 53 6.20 4.69 7.34
CA ALA A 53 6.89 4.02 6.24
C ALA A 53 5.87 3.31 5.32
N PRO A 54 6.01 3.41 3.98
CA PRO A 54 5.05 2.83 3.05
C PRO A 54 4.88 1.31 3.19
N ASP A 55 5.89 0.61 3.69
CA ASP A 55 5.91 -0.85 3.85
C ASP A 55 5.23 -1.35 5.14
N GLU A 56 4.94 -0.47 6.10
CA GLU A 56 4.25 -0.85 7.35
C GLU A 56 2.90 -1.51 7.10
N VAL A 57 2.15 -1.03 6.12
CA VAL A 57 0.81 -1.55 5.78
C VAL A 57 0.84 -2.69 4.76
N LEU A 58 2.02 -3.05 4.28
CA LEU A 58 2.22 -4.08 3.26
C LEU A 58 2.71 -5.41 3.86
N TRP A 59 2.57 -5.60 5.18
CA TRP A 59 3.08 -6.78 5.90
C TRP A 59 2.59 -8.12 5.32
N HIS A 60 1.43 -8.12 4.66
CA HIS A 60 0.83 -9.29 4.00
C HIS A 60 1.55 -9.69 2.70
N ILE A 61 2.40 -8.81 2.15
CA ILE A 61 3.24 -9.08 0.98
C ILE A 61 4.59 -9.60 1.49
N PRO A 62 5.08 -10.74 0.99
CA PRO A 62 6.36 -11.31 1.44
C PRO A 62 7.53 -10.38 1.12
N ARG A 63 8.60 -10.51 1.91
CA ARG A 63 9.85 -9.75 1.74
C ARG A 63 10.77 -10.45 0.74
N TYR A 64 11.45 -9.66 -0.09
CA TYR A 64 12.54 -10.08 -0.96
C TYR A 64 13.75 -9.18 -0.75
N GLU A 65 14.93 -9.78 -0.63
CA GLU A 65 16.20 -9.06 -0.46
C GLU A 65 16.94 -8.95 -1.79
N LEU A 66 17.10 -7.71 -2.26
CA LEU A 66 17.79 -7.39 -3.51
C LEU A 66 19.25 -7.07 -3.24
N ALA A 67 20.16 -7.64 -4.01
CA ALA A 67 21.58 -7.33 -3.91
C ALA A 67 21.84 -5.83 -4.12
N PRO A 68 22.72 -5.18 -3.32
CA PRO A 68 22.98 -3.74 -3.41
C PRO A 68 23.41 -3.28 -4.80
N THR A 69 24.11 -4.14 -5.54
CA THR A 69 24.57 -3.87 -6.92
C THR A 69 23.43 -3.73 -7.92
N ARG A 70 22.23 -4.22 -7.59
CA ARG A 70 21.04 -4.21 -8.46
C ARG A 70 20.05 -3.09 -8.14
N VAL A 71 20.26 -2.33 -7.08
CA VAL A 71 19.35 -1.25 -6.64
C VAL A 71 19.14 -0.21 -7.74
N LYS A 72 20.21 0.23 -8.42
CA LYS A 72 20.08 1.17 -9.54
C LYS A 72 19.23 0.61 -10.69
N ALA A 73 19.45 -0.66 -11.02
CA ALA A 73 18.67 -1.34 -12.07
C ALA A 73 17.20 -1.40 -11.71
N PHE A 74 16.87 -1.74 -10.46
CA PHE A 74 15.51 -1.76 -9.94
C PHE A 74 14.82 -0.40 -10.08
N TYR A 75 15.48 0.69 -9.68
CA TYR A 75 14.93 2.05 -9.82
C TYR A 75 14.80 2.50 -11.28
N SER A 76 15.60 1.92 -12.18
CA SER A 76 15.50 2.17 -13.63
C SER A 76 14.46 1.28 -14.33
N GLY A 77 13.71 0.48 -13.59
CA GLY A 77 12.69 -0.42 -14.17
C GLY A 77 13.24 -1.71 -14.77
N LEU A 78 14.52 -2.03 -14.55
CA LEU A 78 15.15 -3.24 -15.09
C LEU A 78 14.91 -4.44 -14.17
N SER A 79 14.61 -5.58 -14.77
CA SER A 79 14.45 -6.84 -14.05
C SER A 79 15.77 -7.33 -13.46
N THR A 80 15.66 -8.19 -12.46
CA THR A 80 16.80 -8.86 -11.84
C THR A 80 16.56 -10.35 -11.82
N THR A 81 17.46 -11.09 -12.44
CA THR A 81 17.47 -12.55 -12.38
C THR A 81 17.94 -13.01 -11.00
N ASP A 82 17.13 -13.83 -10.32
CA ASP A 82 17.54 -14.50 -9.10
C ASP A 82 17.22 -15.99 -9.20
N ARG A 83 18.26 -16.79 -9.44
CA ARG A 83 18.15 -18.24 -9.60
C ARG A 83 18.35 -19.01 -8.29
N ASN A 84 18.76 -18.32 -7.25
CA ASN A 84 19.20 -18.96 -6.00
C ASN A 84 18.07 -19.06 -4.96
N VAL A 85 16.98 -18.31 -5.14
CA VAL A 85 15.87 -18.29 -4.21
C VAL A 85 14.63 -18.87 -4.89
N PRO A 86 14.06 -19.98 -4.39
CA PRO A 86 12.81 -20.53 -4.89
C PRO A 86 11.65 -19.60 -4.45
N LEU A 87 11.38 -18.58 -5.24
CA LEU A 87 10.26 -17.69 -5.03
C LEU A 87 9.01 -18.24 -5.72
N ASN A 88 7.88 -18.00 -5.10
CA ASN A 88 6.58 -18.21 -5.75
C ASN A 88 6.25 -17.02 -6.63
N GLU A 89 5.54 -17.25 -7.72
CA GLU A 89 5.00 -16.18 -8.54
C GLU A 89 4.14 -15.23 -7.70
N GLY A 90 4.34 -13.92 -7.83
CA GLY A 90 3.57 -12.93 -7.09
C GLY A 90 4.31 -11.64 -6.77
N LEU A 91 3.70 -10.86 -5.89
CA LEU A 91 4.25 -9.59 -5.43
C LEU A 91 5.13 -9.78 -4.20
N TYR A 92 6.18 -8.95 -4.13
CA TYR A 92 7.15 -8.94 -3.06
C TYR A 92 7.48 -7.51 -2.64
N ARG A 93 7.66 -7.29 -1.32
CA ARG A 93 8.30 -6.08 -0.81
C ARG A 93 9.80 -6.21 -1.01
N VAL A 94 10.36 -5.37 -1.84
CA VAL A 94 11.78 -5.41 -2.21
C VAL A 94 12.59 -4.51 -1.30
N TYR A 95 13.63 -5.07 -0.71
CA TYR A 95 14.55 -4.36 0.19
C TYR A 95 16.00 -4.52 -0.28
N SER A 96 16.84 -3.61 0.16
CA SER A 96 18.30 -3.81 0.17
C SER A 96 18.83 -3.42 1.55
N GLY A 97 19.17 -4.42 2.34
CA GLY A 97 19.43 -4.24 3.77
C GLY A 97 18.17 -3.79 4.51
N SER A 98 18.25 -2.64 5.18
CA SER A 98 17.11 -2.03 5.89
C SER A 98 16.24 -1.12 5.02
N VAL A 99 16.66 -0.83 3.79
CA VAL A 99 15.98 0.15 2.92
C VAL A 99 14.90 -0.54 2.10
N PHE A 100 13.66 -0.06 2.24
CA PHE A 100 12.55 -0.46 1.39
C PHE A 100 12.68 0.24 0.03
N LEU A 101 12.78 -0.55 -1.05
CA LEU A 101 12.98 -0.05 -2.41
C LEU A 101 11.67 0.06 -3.19
N GLY A 102 10.67 -0.74 -2.82
CA GLY A 102 9.39 -0.78 -3.52
C GLY A 102 8.74 -2.16 -3.55
N ILE A 103 7.84 -2.31 -4.50
CA ILE A 103 7.16 -3.57 -4.79
C ILE A 103 7.71 -4.13 -6.08
N GLY A 104 8.09 -5.40 -6.08
CA GLY A 104 8.48 -6.16 -7.25
C GLY A 104 7.47 -7.28 -7.52
N ARG A 105 7.40 -7.70 -8.76
CA ARG A 105 6.66 -8.88 -9.21
C ARG A 105 7.66 -9.93 -9.65
N TYR A 106 7.61 -11.10 -9.05
CA TYR A 106 8.40 -12.24 -9.46
C TYR A 106 7.65 -13.08 -10.49
N ASP A 107 8.30 -13.32 -11.62
CA ASP A 107 7.86 -14.25 -12.67
C ASP A 107 8.65 -15.55 -12.52
N ALA A 108 7.95 -16.62 -12.15
CA ALA A 108 8.58 -17.92 -11.91
C ALA A 108 9.05 -18.61 -13.21
N ALA A 109 8.41 -18.32 -14.35
CA ALA A 109 8.80 -18.88 -15.64
C ALA A 109 10.09 -18.23 -16.17
N ALA A 110 10.22 -16.92 -16.04
CA ALA A 110 11.41 -16.18 -16.41
C ALA A 110 12.51 -16.25 -15.34
N GLN A 111 12.17 -16.58 -14.10
CA GLN A 111 13.03 -16.48 -12.91
C GLN A 111 13.58 -15.08 -12.70
N GLU A 112 12.71 -14.08 -12.88
CA GLU A 112 13.07 -12.67 -12.80
C GLU A 112 12.15 -11.90 -11.86
N MET A 113 12.75 -10.94 -11.14
CA MET A 113 12.06 -9.94 -10.34
C MET A 113 11.93 -8.65 -11.14
N TYR A 114 10.72 -8.27 -11.48
CA TYR A 114 10.40 -7.03 -12.18
C TYR A 114 9.98 -5.95 -11.18
N PRO A 115 10.47 -4.71 -11.29
CA PRO A 115 9.94 -3.59 -10.50
C PRO A 115 8.50 -3.29 -10.91
N GLU A 116 7.56 -3.42 -9.96
CA GLU A 116 6.15 -3.04 -10.17
C GLU A 116 5.93 -1.59 -9.74
N LYS A 117 6.47 -1.22 -8.58
CA LYS A 117 6.43 0.15 -8.04
C LYS A 117 7.71 0.44 -7.25
N ALA A 118 8.51 1.35 -7.74
CA ALA A 118 9.73 1.78 -7.07
C ALA A 118 9.51 3.05 -6.25
N PHE A 119 10.17 3.13 -5.09
CA PHE A 119 10.18 4.27 -4.17
C PHE A 119 11.64 4.76 -4.00
N PRO A 120 12.18 5.51 -4.97
CA PRO A 120 13.54 6.05 -4.84
C PRO A 120 13.60 7.00 -3.63
N PRO A 121 14.73 7.07 -2.93
CA PRO A 121 14.93 8.07 -1.89
C PRO A 121 14.80 9.47 -2.49
N LEU A 122 14.26 10.38 -1.70
CA LEU A 122 14.12 11.81 -2.04
C LEU A 122 15.50 12.48 -2.15
#